data_e8c2569f06071d0c32a8ef16384002d7
#
_entry.id   e8c2569f06071d0c32a8ef16384002d7
#
_cell.length_a   1.000
_cell.length_b   1.000
_cell.length_c   1.000
_cell.angle_alpha   90.00
_cell.angle_beta   90.00
_cell.angle_gamma   90.00
#
_symmetry.space_group_name_H-M   'P 1'
#
loop_
_entity.id
_entity.type
_entity.pdbx_description
1 polymer ?
#
loop_
_entity_poly.entity_id
_entity_poly.type
_entity_poly.pdbx_seq_one_letter_code
_entity_poly.pdbx_strand_id
1 'polypeptide(L)'
;MCGIVAYVGHREACPIVLKGLKRLEYRGYDSAGIALMNGGLNIFKRKGKVSDLEEFIADKDVHGHIGMGHTRWATHGEPNDVNAHPHYSSSKNIAIIHNGIIENYASLKQLLIEKGHTFQSETDSEVFINLIEDIKQNSNCTLAEAVRLALHEVVGAYAIVVLSKDDHNQLIAARKGSPLVVGIGEGEYFLASDATPIIEYTNDVVYINDYELVVIKNGELEIRTKEDVVQTPYVQRLEMALESIEKGGYPHFMLKEIFEQPRSILDSMRGRMIAESDHMMMGGIREFENKFVNAERIIIVACGTSWHAGLVAEYLIEDLARIPVEVEYASEFRYRNPILSERDIVVAISQSGETADTLAALELAKSKGATIFGICNVVGSSIARATDAGAYTHAGPEIGVASTKAFTAQVTVLSLIAMILGSKRGTLETTKLRQLMVELESIPAKVEKALELNDQIVQISEQYKDATNFLYLGRGYNFPVALEGALKLKEISYIHAEGYPAAEMKHGPIALIDQHMPVVVIATKDSSYEKIVSNIQEVKARKGRIIAVVTEGDTTIPAMADHVIEIPETSEHLVPLLSVIPLQLLSYHIAVMRGCNVDQPRNLAKSVTVE
;
A
#
# COMPACT_ATOMS: atom_id res chain seq x y z
N MET A 1 -2.09 5.37 8.44
CA MET A 1 -1.01 4.63 9.15
C MET A 1 0.02 5.59 9.68
N CYS A 2 0.62 5.28 10.82
CA CYS A 2 1.64 6.12 11.43
C CYS A 2 3.06 5.75 10.97
N GLY A 3 4.02 6.67 11.09
CA GLY A 3 5.44 6.42 10.83
C GLY A 3 6.25 6.36 12.11
N ILE A 4 7.04 5.31 12.30
CA ILE A 4 8.02 5.15 13.37
C ILE A 4 9.42 5.31 12.80
N VAL A 5 10.27 6.11 13.46
CA VAL A 5 11.71 6.16 13.24
C VAL A 5 12.40 6.26 14.59
N ALA A 6 13.44 5.45 14.83
CA ALA A 6 14.30 5.60 15.99
C ALA A 6 15.76 5.35 15.61
N TYR A 7 16.64 5.92 16.39
CA TYR A 7 18.08 5.86 16.18
C TYR A 7 18.82 5.72 17.50
N VAL A 8 19.86 4.90 17.50
CA VAL A 8 20.86 4.83 18.55
C VAL A 8 22.24 4.62 17.93
N GLY A 9 23.20 5.46 18.27
CA GLY A 9 24.53 5.38 17.70
C GLY A 9 25.44 6.53 18.11
N HIS A 10 26.41 6.85 17.27
CA HIS A 10 27.42 7.86 17.54
C HIS A 10 27.11 9.25 16.96
N ARG A 11 26.07 9.34 16.09
CA ARG A 11 25.66 10.60 15.45
C ARG A 11 24.54 11.29 16.23
N GLU A 12 24.28 12.56 15.90
CA GLU A 12 23.11 13.28 16.41
C GLU A 12 21.82 12.63 15.91
N ALA A 13 20.96 12.24 16.86
CA ALA A 13 19.72 11.51 16.56
C ALA A 13 18.64 12.39 15.90
N CYS A 14 18.52 13.65 16.31
CA CYS A 14 17.45 14.54 15.86
C CYS A 14 17.39 14.69 14.33
N PRO A 15 18.48 15.03 13.61
CA PRO A 15 18.45 15.15 12.14
C PRO A 15 18.07 13.85 11.45
N ILE A 16 18.54 12.71 11.95
CA ILE A 16 18.26 11.37 11.39
C ILE A 16 16.78 11.05 11.54
N VAL A 17 16.24 11.24 12.74
CA VAL A 17 14.84 10.95 13.06
C VAL A 17 13.92 11.86 12.24
N LEU A 18 14.16 13.18 12.19
CA LEU A 18 13.34 14.12 11.42
C LEU A 18 13.35 13.81 9.92
N LYS A 19 14.53 13.53 9.36
CA LYS A 19 14.66 13.16 7.95
C LYS A 19 13.91 11.86 7.64
N GLY A 20 14.00 10.88 8.54
CA GLY A 20 13.25 9.63 8.44
C GLY A 20 11.74 9.85 8.54
N LEU A 21 11.27 10.70 9.45
CA LEU A 21 9.84 11.05 9.58
C LEU A 21 9.32 11.75 8.33
N LYS A 22 10.10 12.65 7.71
CA LYS A 22 9.71 13.28 6.42
C LYS A 22 9.50 12.24 5.33
N ARG A 23 10.34 11.21 5.28
CA ARG A 23 10.20 10.10 4.33
C ARG A 23 8.99 9.20 4.62
N LEU A 24 8.49 9.20 5.86
CA LEU A 24 7.29 8.46 6.26
C LEU A 24 6.02 9.31 6.33
N GLU A 25 6.08 10.59 5.99
CA GLU A 25 4.95 11.51 6.12
C GLU A 25 3.75 11.08 5.24
N TYR A 26 3.99 10.35 4.14
CA TYR A 26 2.94 9.73 3.33
C TYR A 26 2.09 8.69 4.10
N ARG A 27 2.60 8.20 5.24
CA ARG A 27 1.89 7.26 6.12
C ARG A 27 0.99 7.95 7.14
N GLY A 28 1.33 9.16 7.58
CA GLY A 28 0.56 9.93 8.55
C GLY A 28 1.12 11.34 8.69
N TYR A 29 0.25 12.33 8.79
CA TYR A 29 0.62 13.75 8.77
C TYR A 29 -0.30 14.63 9.65
N ASP A 30 -1.08 14.00 10.56
CA ASP A 30 -1.99 14.72 11.46
C ASP A 30 -1.26 15.39 12.62
N SER A 31 -0.18 14.75 13.07
CA SER A 31 0.74 15.29 14.07
C SER A 31 2.09 14.59 13.98
N ALA A 32 3.14 15.25 14.46
CA ALA A 32 4.49 14.71 14.52
C ALA A 32 5.13 15.00 15.88
N GLY A 33 6.08 14.15 16.30
CA GLY A 33 6.86 14.41 17.50
C GLY A 33 8.09 13.54 17.62
N ILE A 34 9.01 13.99 18.46
CA ILE A 34 10.27 13.32 18.74
C ILE A 34 10.52 13.23 20.24
N ALA A 35 11.24 12.20 20.66
CA ALA A 35 11.83 12.08 21.99
C ALA A 35 13.34 11.89 21.85
N LEU A 36 14.12 12.61 22.64
CA LEU A 36 15.59 12.62 22.61
C LEU A 36 16.13 12.40 24.02
N MET A 37 17.23 11.65 24.10
CA MET A 37 18.00 11.47 25.33
C MET A 37 19.18 12.45 25.35
N ASN A 38 19.08 13.49 26.19
CA ASN A 38 20.13 14.49 26.41
C ASN A 38 20.13 14.93 27.88
N GLY A 39 20.92 14.28 28.69
CA GLY A 39 20.93 14.51 30.16
C GLY A 39 19.58 14.24 30.84
N GLY A 40 18.58 13.86 30.08
CA GLY A 40 17.21 13.54 30.45
C GLY A 40 16.41 13.12 29.23
N LEU A 41 15.14 12.78 29.43
CA LEU A 41 14.20 12.42 28.35
C LEU A 41 13.38 13.66 27.96
N ASN A 42 13.60 14.18 26.75
CA ASN A 42 12.94 15.38 26.23
C ASN A 42 12.00 15.02 25.10
N ILE A 43 10.71 15.42 25.19
CA ILE A 43 9.71 15.19 24.14
C ILE A 43 9.27 16.53 23.56
N PHE A 44 9.27 16.59 22.22
CA PHE A 44 8.73 17.69 21.42
C PHE A 44 7.67 17.15 20.47
N LYS A 45 6.49 17.72 20.45
CA LYS A 45 5.40 17.27 19.60
C LYS A 45 4.49 18.40 19.14
N ARG A 46 3.95 18.28 17.94
CA ARG A 46 3.10 19.28 17.29
C ARG A 46 2.01 18.63 16.45
N LYS A 47 0.82 19.24 16.46
CA LYS A 47 -0.20 19.00 15.45
C LYS A 47 0.31 19.52 14.10
N GLY A 48 0.08 18.76 13.02
CA GLY A 48 0.49 19.08 11.65
C GLY A 48 1.65 18.22 11.14
N LYS A 49 2.34 18.72 10.15
CA LYS A 49 3.41 18.02 9.45
C LYS A 49 4.74 18.02 10.21
N VAL A 50 5.71 17.25 9.72
CA VAL A 50 7.07 17.25 10.27
C VAL A 50 7.73 18.63 10.14
N SER A 51 7.39 19.41 9.10
CA SER A 51 7.83 20.82 8.96
C SER A 51 7.39 21.72 10.12
N ASP A 52 6.15 21.54 10.62
CA ASP A 52 5.63 22.32 11.75
C ASP A 52 6.36 21.95 13.06
N LEU A 53 6.75 20.68 13.20
CA LEU A 53 7.58 20.22 14.30
C LEU A 53 9.00 20.80 14.21
N GLU A 54 9.62 20.82 13.02
CA GLU A 54 10.96 21.40 12.81
C GLU A 54 10.98 22.89 13.17
N GLU A 55 10.00 23.66 12.72
CA GLU A 55 9.86 25.06 13.08
C GLU A 55 9.72 25.24 14.60
N PHE A 56 8.93 24.37 15.25
CA PHE A 56 8.71 24.43 16.69
C PHE A 56 9.98 24.14 17.53
N ILE A 57 10.89 23.29 17.01
CA ILE A 57 12.08 22.90 17.74
C ILE A 57 13.36 23.68 17.35
N ALA A 58 13.25 24.62 16.40
CA ALA A 58 14.41 25.33 15.85
C ALA A 58 15.23 26.11 16.90
N ASP A 59 14.60 26.54 17.99
CA ASP A 59 15.23 27.27 19.12
C ASP A 59 15.45 26.40 20.37
N LYS A 60 15.24 25.08 20.28
CA LYS A 60 15.30 24.16 21.42
C LYS A 60 16.59 23.35 21.44
N ASP A 61 16.95 22.86 22.62
CA ASP A 61 18.04 21.90 22.76
C ASP A 61 17.56 20.51 22.31
N VAL A 62 18.01 20.12 21.13
CA VAL A 62 17.65 18.84 20.46
C VAL A 62 18.86 17.93 20.25
N HIS A 63 19.94 18.15 21.00
CA HIS A 63 21.10 17.25 20.99
C HIS A 63 20.77 15.87 21.58
N GLY A 64 21.54 14.88 21.20
CA GLY A 64 21.44 13.52 21.73
C GLY A 64 21.75 12.45 20.70
N HIS A 65 22.30 11.33 21.18
CA HIS A 65 22.72 10.21 20.34
C HIS A 65 21.69 9.06 20.29
N ILE A 66 20.62 9.19 21.05
CA ILE A 66 19.47 8.28 21.04
C ILE A 66 18.22 9.12 20.91
N GLY A 67 17.36 8.70 19.98
CA GLY A 67 16.10 9.37 19.77
C GLY A 67 15.09 8.48 19.04
N MET A 68 13.82 8.82 19.20
CA MET A 68 12.72 8.23 18.48
C MET A 68 11.73 9.30 18.04
N GLY A 69 11.03 9.05 16.95
CA GLY A 69 10.05 9.96 16.41
C GLY A 69 8.88 9.24 15.74
N HIS A 70 7.81 9.99 15.61
CA HIS A 70 6.54 9.47 15.13
C HIS A 70 5.80 10.48 14.28
N THR A 71 5.19 10.02 13.18
CA THR A 71 4.14 10.74 12.47
C THR A 71 2.82 10.01 12.66
N ARG A 72 1.78 10.73 13.06
CA ARG A 72 0.50 10.14 13.46
C ARG A 72 -0.55 10.27 12.37
N TRP A 73 -1.28 9.19 12.18
CA TRP A 73 -2.61 9.13 11.60
C TRP A 73 -3.60 8.81 12.72
N ALA A 74 -4.49 9.74 13.04
CA ALA A 74 -5.34 9.62 14.22
C ALA A 74 -6.37 8.49 14.09
N THR A 75 -6.33 7.55 15.03
CA THR A 75 -7.33 6.48 15.20
C THR A 75 -8.15 6.69 16.48
N HIS A 76 -7.49 7.10 17.59
CA HIS A 76 -8.09 7.37 18.89
C HIS A 76 -7.70 8.79 19.35
N GLY A 77 -8.69 9.63 19.64
CA GLY A 77 -8.51 11.02 20.04
C GLY A 77 -8.20 11.97 18.88
N GLU A 78 -8.66 13.20 18.98
CA GLU A 78 -8.50 14.23 17.95
C GLU A 78 -7.02 14.55 17.66
N PRO A 79 -6.66 14.98 16.43
CA PRO A 79 -5.33 15.50 16.13
C PRO A 79 -5.06 16.79 16.90
N ASN A 80 -4.23 16.71 17.94
CA ASN A 80 -3.74 17.82 18.73
C ASN A 80 -2.37 17.50 19.35
N ASP A 81 -1.73 18.46 19.98
CA ASP A 81 -0.40 18.28 20.57
C ASP A 81 -0.41 17.28 21.75
N VAL A 82 -1.51 17.13 22.47
CA VAL A 82 -1.62 16.20 23.61
C VAL A 82 -1.68 14.76 23.14
N ASN A 83 -2.50 14.49 22.13
CA ASN A 83 -2.68 13.16 21.56
C ASN A 83 -1.57 12.74 20.57
N ALA A 84 -0.65 13.67 20.22
CA ALA A 84 0.52 13.34 19.41
C ALA A 84 1.51 12.45 20.17
N HIS A 85 2.22 11.57 19.46
CA HIS A 85 3.33 10.80 20.00
C HIS A 85 4.64 11.61 19.96
N PRO A 86 5.62 11.28 20.82
CA PRO A 86 5.65 10.26 21.86
C PRO A 86 4.79 10.57 23.08
N HIS A 87 4.38 9.53 23.84
CA HIS A 87 3.72 9.68 25.13
C HIS A 87 4.68 9.39 26.28
N TYR A 88 4.55 10.15 27.38
CA TYR A 88 5.20 9.87 28.66
C TYR A 88 4.35 8.92 29.51
N SER A 89 5.04 8.11 30.34
CA SER A 89 4.42 7.49 31.51
C SER A 89 4.05 8.53 32.57
N SER A 90 3.23 8.16 33.56
CA SER A 90 2.78 9.05 34.64
C SER A 90 3.94 9.71 35.40
N SER A 91 5.05 9.01 35.62
CA SER A 91 6.26 9.55 36.27
C SER A 91 7.13 10.40 35.33
N LYS A 92 6.87 10.39 34.04
CA LYS A 92 7.69 10.98 32.96
C LYS A 92 9.11 10.38 32.85
N ASN A 93 9.31 9.17 33.34
CA ASN A 93 10.61 8.47 33.25
C ASN A 93 10.74 7.61 32.01
N ILE A 94 9.61 7.23 31.38
CA ILE A 94 9.57 6.36 30.20
C ILE A 94 8.76 7.05 29.12
N ALA A 95 9.15 6.89 27.86
CA ALA A 95 8.42 7.36 26.70
C ALA A 95 8.19 6.24 25.68
N ILE A 96 7.07 6.30 24.97
CA ILE A 96 6.69 5.35 23.93
C ILE A 96 6.23 6.07 22.65
N ILE A 97 6.56 5.47 21.51
CA ILE A 97 5.86 5.66 20.25
C ILE A 97 5.19 4.33 19.86
N HIS A 98 4.03 4.40 19.22
CA HIS A 98 3.19 3.24 18.95
C HIS A 98 2.45 3.37 17.62
N ASN A 99 2.53 2.34 16.79
CA ASN A 99 1.68 2.10 15.65
C ASN A 99 0.79 0.89 15.95
N GLY A 100 -0.49 1.02 15.81
CA GLY A 100 -1.43 -0.06 16.07
C GLY A 100 -2.64 0.40 16.87
N ILE A 101 -3.37 -0.56 17.40
CA ILE A 101 -4.52 -0.35 18.30
C ILE A 101 -4.48 -1.41 19.40
N ILE A 102 -4.56 -0.96 20.64
CA ILE A 102 -4.73 -1.84 21.82
C ILE A 102 -6.22 -1.95 22.12
N GLU A 103 -6.83 -3.04 21.70
CA GLU A 103 -8.27 -3.26 21.77
C GLU A 103 -8.83 -3.28 23.20
N ASN A 104 -8.08 -3.83 24.15
CA ASN A 104 -8.46 -3.90 25.55
C ASN A 104 -8.01 -2.68 26.37
N TYR A 105 -7.64 -1.57 25.74
CA TYR A 105 -7.12 -0.37 26.42
C TYR A 105 -8.07 0.19 27.47
N ALA A 106 -9.39 0.14 27.25
CA ALA A 106 -10.38 0.67 28.17
C ALA A 106 -10.37 -0.04 29.52
N SER A 107 -10.29 -1.37 29.52
CA SER A 107 -10.20 -2.19 30.74
C SER A 107 -8.88 -1.99 31.46
N LEU A 108 -7.77 -1.90 30.71
CA LEU A 108 -6.44 -1.62 31.26
C LEU A 108 -6.38 -0.21 31.87
N LYS A 109 -6.98 0.79 31.22
CA LYS A 109 -7.05 2.16 31.74
C LYS A 109 -7.78 2.23 33.07
N GLN A 110 -8.93 1.55 33.18
CA GLN A 110 -9.68 1.49 34.42
C GLN A 110 -8.83 0.92 35.57
N LEU A 111 -8.17 -0.22 35.34
CA LEU A 111 -7.28 -0.86 36.31
C LEU A 111 -6.14 0.07 36.75
N LEU A 112 -5.52 0.77 35.80
CA LEU A 112 -4.40 1.69 36.11
C LEU A 112 -4.89 2.93 36.88
N ILE A 113 -6.10 3.46 36.61
CA ILE A 113 -6.71 4.55 37.40
C ILE A 113 -6.91 4.09 38.84
N GLU A 114 -7.39 2.88 39.08
CA GLU A 114 -7.57 2.32 40.42
C GLU A 114 -6.23 2.18 41.18
N LYS A 115 -5.13 2.00 40.46
CA LYS A 115 -3.76 1.97 40.99
C LYS A 115 -3.12 3.36 41.15
N GLY A 116 -3.84 4.45 40.78
CA GLY A 116 -3.40 5.83 40.97
C GLY A 116 -2.68 6.45 39.78
N HIS A 117 -2.64 5.81 38.60
CA HIS A 117 -2.11 6.41 37.38
C HIS A 117 -3.05 7.51 36.85
N THR A 118 -2.44 8.53 36.24
CA THR A 118 -3.15 9.66 35.62
C THR A 118 -2.92 9.68 34.12
N PHE A 119 -3.92 10.10 33.35
CA PHE A 119 -3.89 10.15 31.90
C PHE A 119 -4.15 11.54 31.40
N GLN A 120 -3.36 11.99 30.43
CA GLN A 120 -3.49 13.31 29.80
C GLN A 120 -4.12 13.24 28.43
N SER A 121 -3.89 12.14 27.70
CA SER A 121 -4.39 11.94 26.35
C SER A 121 -5.58 10.97 26.30
N GLU A 122 -6.19 10.93 25.14
CA GLU A 122 -7.29 10.01 24.82
C GLU A 122 -6.77 8.72 24.12
N THR A 123 -5.44 8.56 24.01
CA THR A 123 -4.84 7.48 23.24
C THR A 123 -4.67 6.19 24.04
N ASP A 124 -4.81 5.07 23.38
CA ASP A 124 -4.48 3.73 23.88
C ASP A 124 -2.97 3.57 24.18
N SER A 125 -2.13 4.32 23.47
CA SER A 125 -0.68 4.32 23.64
C SER A 125 -0.24 4.85 25.01
N GLU A 126 -0.93 5.84 25.57
CA GLU A 126 -0.67 6.31 26.93
C GLU A 126 -1.06 5.27 27.97
N VAL A 127 -2.07 4.46 27.70
CA VAL A 127 -2.44 3.33 28.56
C VAL A 127 -1.35 2.28 28.55
N PHE A 128 -0.81 1.97 27.36
CA PHE A 128 0.25 0.99 27.20
C PHE A 128 1.54 1.37 27.96
N ILE A 129 1.97 2.64 27.86
CA ILE A 129 3.19 3.06 28.57
C ILE A 129 3.02 3.08 30.09
N ASN A 130 1.82 3.42 30.58
CA ASN A 130 1.53 3.37 32.01
C ASN A 130 1.45 1.93 32.52
N LEU A 131 1.00 0.97 31.71
CA LEU A 131 1.06 -0.45 32.05
C LEU A 131 2.52 -0.94 32.18
N ILE A 132 3.40 -0.55 31.25
CA ILE A 132 4.83 -0.88 31.30
C ILE A 132 5.46 -0.29 32.58
N GLU A 133 5.12 0.95 32.93
CA GLU A 133 5.63 1.59 34.15
C GLU A 133 5.13 0.90 35.42
N ASP A 134 3.83 0.57 35.51
CA ASP A 134 3.23 -0.15 36.64
C ASP A 134 3.93 -1.51 36.86
N ILE A 135 4.14 -2.27 35.79
CA ILE A 135 4.83 -3.56 35.85
C ILE A 135 6.28 -3.37 36.32
N LYS A 136 7.02 -2.40 35.73
CA LYS A 136 8.42 -2.12 36.08
C LYS A 136 8.59 -1.80 37.57
N GLN A 137 7.69 -0.96 38.12
CA GLN A 137 7.72 -0.55 39.53
C GLN A 137 7.32 -1.67 40.46
N ASN A 138 6.26 -2.41 40.17
CA ASN A 138 5.75 -3.46 41.05
C ASN A 138 6.59 -4.73 41.04
N SER A 139 7.22 -5.08 39.92
CA SER A 139 8.04 -6.29 39.77
C SER A 139 9.54 -6.04 40.01
N ASN A 140 9.96 -4.78 40.17
CA ASN A 140 11.37 -4.37 40.29
C ASN A 140 12.27 -5.01 39.21
N CYS A 141 11.78 -5.04 37.99
CA CYS A 141 12.41 -5.68 36.84
C CYS A 141 13.06 -4.66 35.91
N THR A 142 13.87 -5.13 34.94
CA THR A 142 14.43 -4.28 33.87
C THR A 142 13.32 -3.74 32.96
N LEU A 143 13.62 -2.66 32.21
CA LEU A 143 12.66 -2.12 31.24
C LEU A 143 12.30 -3.15 30.17
N ALA A 144 13.28 -3.92 29.66
CA ALA A 144 13.03 -4.96 28.67
C ALA A 144 12.05 -6.02 29.20
N GLU A 145 12.24 -6.43 30.45
CA GLU A 145 11.35 -7.39 31.10
C GLU A 145 9.95 -6.81 31.34
N ALA A 146 9.86 -5.55 31.77
CA ALA A 146 8.56 -4.87 31.95
C ALA A 146 7.79 -4.76 30.61
N VAL A 147 8.47 -4.41 29.52
CA VAL A 147 7.86 -4.41 28.19
C VAL A 147 7.40 -5.81 27.83
N ARG A 148 8.26 -6.83 27.96
CA ARG A 148 7.90 -8.23 27.66
C ARG A 148 6.66 -8.71 28.41
N LEU A 149 6.58 -8.42 29.70
CA LEU A 149 5.41 -8.77 30.54
C LEU A 149 4.15 -8.01 30.09
N ALA A 150 4.27 -6.73 29.75
CA ALA A 150 3.14 -5.94 29.24
C ALA A 150 2.59 -6.49 27.92
N LEU A 151 3.46 -7.08 27.06
CA LEU A 151 3.00 -7.71 25.80
C LEU A 151 2.09 -8.93 26.02
N HIS A 152 2.09 -9.55 27.20
CA HIS A 152 1.16 -10.64 27.55
C HIS A 152 -0.23 -10.12 27.94
N GLU A 153 -0.32 -8.89 28.42
CA GLU A 153 -1.55 -8.29 28.93
C GLU A 153 -2.35 -7.55 27.82
N VAL A 154 -1.67 -7.12 26.75
CA VAL A 154 -2.31 -6.34 25.68
C VAL A 154 -2.89 -7.23 24.59
N VAL A 155 -4.09 -6.87 24.13
CA VAL A 155 -4.78 -7.47 22.99
C VAL A 155 -4.82 -6.43 21.87
N GLY A 156 -4.49 -6.86 20.64
CA GLY A 156 -4.49 -5.99 19.48
C GLY A 156 -3.18 -6.02 18.68
N ALA A 157 -3.02 -5.07 17.76
CA ALA A 157 -1.83 -4.90 16.93
C ALA A 157 -0.95 -3.78 17.48
N TYR A 158 0.37 -3.98 17.44
CA TYR A 158 1.33 -2.97 17.88
C TYR A 158 2.67 -3.07 17.15
N ALA A 159 3.29 -1.92 16.91
CA ALA A 159 4.73 -1.75 16.77
C ALA A 159 5.11 -0.61 17.70
N ILE A 160 5.97 -0.87 18.67
CA ILE A 160 6.35 0.09 19.71
C ILE A 160 7.86 0.30 19.74
N VAL A 161 8.25 1.52 20.13
CA VAL A 161 9.62 1.83 20.57
C VAL A 161 9.53 2.56 21.89
N VAL A 162 10.37 2.14 22.83
CA VAL A 162 10.37 2.62 24.23
C VAL A 162 11.76 3.11 24.63
N LEU A 163 11.81 4.28 25.26
CA LEU A 163 12.99 4.88 25.88
C LEU A 163 12.76 5.11 27.37
N SER A 164 13.81 4.96 28.18
CA SER A 164 13.76 5.27 29.62
C SER A 164 14.86 6.24 30.03
N LYS A 165 14.50 7.18 30.89
CA LYS A 165 15.45 8.11 31.52
C LYS A 165 16.49 7.40 32.41
N ASP A 166 16.11 6.23 32.96
CA ASP A 166 16.99 5.47 33.87
C ASP A 166 18.07 4.66 33.12
N ASP A 167 17.89 4.46 31.79
CA ASP A 167 18.77 3.58 30.98
C ASP A 167 19.17 4.32 29.68
N HIS A 168 20.15 5.21 29.78
CA HIS A 168 20.55 6.18 28.76
C HIS A 168 21.08 5.57 27.45
N ASN A 169 21.46 4.28 27.44
CA ASN A 169 22.05 3.60 26.29
C ASN A 169 21.20 2.41 25.83
N GLN A 170 19.89 2.45 26.10
CA GLN A 170 19.01 1.36 25.74
C GLN A 170 17.81 1.87 24.93
N LEU A 171 17.49 1.12 23.86
CA LEU A 171 16.28 1.28 23.08
C LEU A 171 15.60 -0.08 23.01
N ILE A 172 14.30 -0.12 23.31
CA ILE A 172 13.51 -1.34 23.27
C ILE A 172 12.41 -1.18 22.24
N ALA A 173 12.16 -2.22 21.44
CA ALA A 173 11.08 -2.24 20.49
C ALA A 173 10.40 -3.62 20.45
N ALA A 174 9.15 -3.66 20.05
CA ALA A 174 8.41 -4.89 19.87
C ALA A 174 7.32 -4.72 18.80
N ARG A 175 6.92 -5.83 18.20
CA ARG A 175 5.82 -5.79 17.23
C ARG A 175 4.87 -6.98 17.33
N LYS A 176 3.64 -6.73 16.86
CA LYS A 176 2.60 -7.70 16.50
C LYS A 176 1.66 -7.04 15.50
N GLY A 177 1.55 -7.58 14.30
CA GLY A 177 0.65 -7.09 13.24
C GLY A 177 1.13 -5.81 12.53
N SER A 178 1.66 -4.81 13.24
CA SER A 178 2.20 -3.58 12.63
C SER A 178 3.67 -3.75 12.22
N PRO A 179 4.13 -3.21 11.07
CA PRO A 179 5.49 -3.44 10.57
C PRO A 179 6.55 -2.73 11.40
N LEU A 180 7.71 -3.39 11.57
CA LEU A 180 8.91 -2.84 12.18
C LEU A 180 10.16 -3.51 11.60
N VAL A 181 11.16 -2.70 11.26
CA VAL A 181 12.44 -3.13 10.71
C VAL A 181 13.59 -2.49 11.47
N VAL A 182 14.66 -3.25 11.69
CA VAL A 182 15.92 -2.79 12.29
C VAL A 182 16.97 -2.68 11.19
N GLY A 183 17.58 -1.52 11.03
CA GLY A 183 18.77 -1.31 10.20
C GLY A 183 20.04 -1.47 11.03
N ILE A 184 21.02 -2.20 10.51
CA ILE A 184 22.29 -2.44 11.15
C ILE A 184 23.36 -1.62 10.44
N GLY A 185 23.85 -0.56 11.09
CA GLY A 185 24.96 0.26 10.63
C GLY A 185 26.26 -0.05 11.34
N GLU A 186 27.32 0.69 11.04
CA GLU A 186 28.62 0.54 11.68
C GLU A 186 28.64 1.23 13.05
N GLY A 187 28.42 0.45 14.11
CA GLY A 187 28.30 0.94 15.49
C GLY A 187 27.03 1.75 15.76
N GLU A 188 26.01 1.55 14.99
CA GLU A 188 24.73 2.26 15.12
C GLU A 188 23.56 1.41 14.62
N TYR A 189 22.35 1.70 15.13
CA TYR A 189 21.13 1.01 14.76
C TYR A 189 20.01 1.99 14.48
N PHE A 190 19.18 1.60 13.53
CA PHE A 190 17.99 2.32 13.10
C PHE A 190 16.78 1.43 13.28
N LEU A 191 15.66 1.98 13.73
CA LEU A 191 14.38 1.31 13.70
C LEU A 191 13.40 2.16 12.89
N ALA A 192 12.61 1.51 12.06
CA ALA A 192 11.56 2.19 11.33
C ALA A 192 10.39 1.25 11.02
N SER A 193 9.23 1.84 10.81
CA SER A 193 8.04 1.11 10.32
C SER A 193 8.11 0.75 8.83
N ASP A 194 9.17 1.20 8.13
CA ASP A 194 9.42 0.96 6.72
C ASP A 194 10.94 1.10 6.48
N ALA A 195 11.48 0.47 5.45
CA ALA A 195 12.91 0.52 5.16
C ALA A 195 13.37 1.85 4.54
N THR A 196 12.47 2.68 3.99
CA THR A 196 12.80 3.93 3.29
C THR A 196 13.56 4.97 4.13
N PRO A 197 13.36 5.13 5.45
CA PRO A 197 14.19 5.98 6.29
C PRO A 197 15.61 5.47 6.48
N ILE A 198 15.82 4.16 6.37
CA ILE A 198 17.05 3.46 6.76
C ILE A 198 18.05 3.40 5.60
N ILE A 199 17.58 3.28 4.36
CA ILE A 199 18.39 2.98 3.17
C ILE A 199 19.55 3.95 2.91
N GLU A 200 19.46 5.19 3.39
CA GLU A 200 20.55 6.17 3.28
C GLU A 200 21.75 5.83 4.16
N TYR A 201 21.50 5.07 5.21
CA TYR A 201 22.48 4.81 6.26
C TYR A 201 23.04 3.39 6.21
N THR A 202 22.18 2.41 5.87
CA THR A 202 22.57 1.00 5.72
C THR A 202 21.61 0.26 4.81
N ASN A 203 22.13 -0.74 4.10
CA ASN A 203 21.32 -1.70 3.33
C ASN A 203 21.04 -3.00 4.10
N ASP A 204 21.70 -3.21 5.25
CA ASP A 204 21.55 -4.43 6.03
C ASP A 204 20.43 -4.25 7.06
N VAL A 205 19.37 -5.03 6.92
CA VAL A 205 18.17 -4.91 7.75
C VAL A 205 17.71 -6.26 8.30
N VAL A 206 17.01 -6.19 9.44
CA VAL A 206 16.29 -7.32 10.05
C VAL A 206 14.83 -6.95 10.16
N TYR A 207 13.95 -7.70 9.50
CA TYR A 207 12.50 -7.58 9.68
C TYR A 207 12.09 -8.34 10.94
N ILE A 208 11.45 -7.63 11.85
CA ILE A 208 11.02 -8.20 13.13
C ILE A 208 9.74 -9.01 12.92
N ASN A 209 9.66 -10.20 13.51
CA ASN A 209 8.47 -11.04 13.46
C ASN A 209 7.49 -10.68 14.59
N ASP A 210 6.27 -11.18 14.48
CA ASP A 210 5.26 -10.96 15.52
C ASP A 210 5.70 -11.61 16.83
N TYR A 211 5.45 -10.90 17.92
CA TYR A 211 5.83 -11.29 19.29
C TYR A 211 7.34 -11.31 19.55
N GLU A 212 8.14 -10.68 18.69
CA GLU A 212 9.56 -10.46 18.97
C GLU A 212 9.78 -9.11 19.68
N LEU A 213 10.68 -9.14 20.64
CA LEU A 213 11.20 -8.02 21.40
C LEU A 213 12.64 -7.73 20.96
N VAL A 214 12.91 -6.52 20.55
CA VAL A 214 14.23 -6.01 20.19
C VAL A 214 14.78 -5.23 21.37
N VAL A 215 16.00 -5.55 21.78
CA VAL A 215 16.77 -4.81 22.80
C VAL A 215 18.07 -4.36 22.16
N ILE A 216 18.25 -3.06 22.02
CA ILE A 216 19.52 -2.47 21.61
C ILE A 216 20.11 -1.80 22.85
N LYS A 217 21.23 -2.30 23.33
CA LYS A 217 21.90 -1.81 24.54
C LYS A 217 23.40 -1.80 24.38
N ASN A 218 24.03 -0.65 24.66
CA ASN A 218 25.51 -0.48 24.61
C ASN A 218 26.12 -0.90 23.25
N GLY A 219 25.41 -0.71 22.13
CA GLY A 219 25.87 -1.09 20.79
C GLY A 219 25.68 -2.56 20.43
N GLU A 220 24.97 -3.32 21.24
CA GLU A 220 24.60 -4.72 20.95
C GLU A 220 23.11 -4.84 20.65
N LEU A 221 22.78 -5.63 19.64
CA LEU A 221 21.42 -5.97 19.24
C LEU A 221 21.07 -7.38 19.71
N GLU A 222 20.01 -7.49 20.47
CA GLU A 222 19.42 -8.76 20.88
C GLU A 222 17.94 -8.81 20.48
N ILE A 223 17.51 -9.94 19.95
CA ILE A 223 16.10 -10.21 19.63
C ILE A 223 15.63 -11.40 20.46
N ARG A 224 14.48 -11.27 21.12
CA ARG A 224 13.87 -12.33 21.93
C ARG A 224 12.39 -12.49 21.56
N THR A 225 11.86 -13.68 21.72
CA THR A 225 10.41 -13.88 21.70
C THR A 225 9.75 -13.38 23.00
N LYS A 226 8.44 -13.25 23.00
CA LYS A 226 7.70 -12.90 24.25
C LYS A 226 7.86 -13.97 25.34
N GLU A 227 8.23 -15.20 24.99
CA GLU A 227 8.57 -16.30 25.93
C GLU A 227 10.04 -16.24 26.41
N ASP A 228 10.76 -15.18 26.11
CA ASP A 228 12.16 -14.93 26.51
C ASP A 228 13.20 -15.85 25.84
N VAL A 229 12.89 -16.34 24.63
CA VAL A 229 13.84 -17.15 23.85
C VAL A 229 14.63 -16.24 22.90
N VAL A 230 15.96 -16.26 23.02
CA VAL A 230 16.86 -15.50 22.14
C VAL A 230 16.78 -16.03 20.71
N GLN A 231 16.63 -15.11 19.76
CA GLN A 231 16.58 -15.41 18.33
C GLN A 231 17.86 -14.94 17.63
N THR A 232 18.32 -15.70 16.65
CA THR A 232 19.40 -15.26 15.76
C THR A 232 18.83 -14.35 14.68
N PRO A 233 19.25 -13.08 14.57
CA PRO A 233 18.73 -12.17 13.56
C PRO A 233 19.00 -12.68 12.12
N TYR A 234 17.99 -12.71 11.27
CA TYR A 234 18.18 -12.95 9.85
C TYR A 234 18.38 -11.62 9.13
N VAL A 235 19.63 -11.30 8.81
CA VAL A 235 19.99 -10.06 8.13
C VAL A 235 19.69 -10.20 6.63
N GLN A 236 18.89 -9.29 6.09
CA GLN A 236 18.60 -9.16 4.67
C GLN A 236 19.27 -7.92 4.13
N ARG A 237 19.76 -7.99 2.88
CA ARG A 237 20.30 -6.84 2.18
C ARG A 237 19.25 -6.21 1.28
N LEU A 238 18.99 -4.92 1.47
CA LEU A 238 18.07 -4.15 0.63
C LEU A 238 18.72 -3.88 -0.73
N GLU A 239 17.98 -4.15 -1.81
CA GLU A 239 18.38 -3.86 -3.19
C GLU A 239 17.73 -2.55 -3.71
N MET A 240 17.41 -1.62 -2.81
CA MET A 240 16.75 -0.37 -3.13
C MET A 240 17.78 0.75 -3.28
N ALA A 241 17.68 1.55 -4.35
CA ALA A 241 18.51 2.73 -4.56
C ALA A 241 17.85 3.99 -3.97
N LEU A 242 18.67 4.92 -3.44
CA LEU A 242 18.18 6.17 -2.85
C LEU A 242 17.40 7.02 -3.86
N GLU A 243 17.84 7.06 -5.11
CA GLU A 243 17.21 7.82 -6.20
C GLU A 243 15.76 7.37 -6.46
N SER A 244 15.44 6.14 -6.13
CA SER A 244 14.08 5.60 -6.32
C SER A 244 13.05 6.22 -5.39
N ILE A 245 13.48 6.76 -4.25
CA ILE A 245 12.62 7.41 -3.24
C ILE A 245 12.62 8.94 -3.34
N GLU A 246 13.22 9.52 -4.39
CA GLU A 246 13.22 10.95 -4.68
C GLU A 246 12.32 11.27 -5.86
N LYS A 247 11.87 12.54 -5.98
CA LYS A 247 10.96 12.95 -7.06
C LYS A 247 11.61 12.97 -8.45
N GLY A 248 12.94 12.99 -8.54
CA GLY A 248 13.66 12.90 -9.82
C GLY A 248 13.31 14.00 -10.82
N GLY A 249 13.04 15.24 -10.35
CA GLY A 249 12.66 16.37 -11.20
C GLY A 249 11.16 16.54 -11.45
N TYR A 250 10.34 15.59 -11.06
CA TYR A 250 8.88 15.70 -11.14
C TYR A 250 8.32 16.59 -10.01
N PRO A 251 7.23 17.33 -10.22
CA PRO A 251 6.61 18.13 -9.16
C PRO A 251 6.00 17.28 -8.05
N HIS A 252 5.51 16.08 -8.39
CA HIS A 252 4.84 15.16 -7.49
C HIS A 252 5.31 13.72 -7.68
N PHE A 253 5.29 12.91 -6.62
CA PHE A 253 5.57 11.47 -6.70
C PHE A 253 4.56 10.75 -7.61
N MET A 254 3.28 11.07 -7.52
CA MET A 254 2.27 10.46 -8.36
C MET A 254 2.57 10.62 -9.85
N LEU A 255 2.99 11.80 -10.30
CA LEU A 255 3.34 12.00 -11.71
C LEU A 255 4.59 11.19 -12.09
N LYS A 256 5.63 11.20 -11.25
CA LYS A 256 6.82 10.35 -11.44
C LYS A 256 6.40 8.88 -11.61
N GLU A 257 5.57 8.38 -10.72
CA GLU A 257 5.12 6.99 -10.70
C GLU A 257 4.25 6.62 -11.91
N ILE A 258 3.46 7.56 -12.43
CA ILE A 258 2.76 7.40 -13.71
C ILE A 258 3.76 7.24 -14.86
N PHE A 259 4.81 8.07 -14.92
CA PHE A 259 5.83 8.01 -15.95
C PHE A 259 6.84 6.85 -15.78
N GLU A 260 6.92 6.25 -14.60
CA GLU A 260 7.76 5.06 -14.36
C GLU A 260 7.10 3.75 -14.83
N GLN A 261 5.84 3.75 -15.23
CA GLN A 261 5.12 2.53 -15.58
C GLN A 261 5.74 1.70 -16.71
N PRO A 262 6.32 2.26 -17.78
CA PRO A 262 7.05 1.46 -18.76
C PRO A 262 8.13 0.59 -18.12
N ARG A 263 8.92 1.19 -17.23
CA ARG A 263 9.99 0.50 -16.51
C ARG A 263 9.46 -0.51 -15.50
N SER A 264 8.46 -0.15 -14.70
CA SER A 264 7.90 -1.05 -13.68
C SER A 264 7.23 -2.29 -14.30
N ILE A 265 6.59 -2.15 -15.46
CA ILE A 265 6.05 -3.28 -16.24
C ILE A 265 7.20 -4.18 -16.73
N LEU A 266 8.25 -3.60 -17.29
CA LEU A 266 9.44 -4.35 -17.72
C LEU A 266 10.10 -5.10 -16.55
N ASP A 267 10.29 -4.42 -15.41
CA ASP A 267 10.88 -5.03 -14.21
C ASP A 267 10.00 -6.16 -13.65
N SER A 268 8.67 -6.05 -13.76
CA SER A 268 7.72 -7.11 -13.38
C SER A 268 7.81 -8.36 -14.27
N MET A 269 8.27 -8.22 -15.50
CA MET A 269 8.47 -9.35 -16.44
C MET A 269 9.86 -9.96 -16.36
N ARG A 270 10.85 -9.21 -15.85
CA ARG A 270 12.27 -9.57 -15.92
C ARG A 270 12.55 -10.95 -15.31
N GLY A 271 13.17 -11.85 -16.10
CA GLY A 271 13.52 -13.21 -15.69
C GLY A 271 12.34 -14.17 -15.60
N ARG A 272 11.13 -13.74 -16.00
CA ARG A 272 9.91 -14.56 -15.94
C ARG A 272 9.40 -15.01 -17.29
N MET A 273 9.85 -14.35 -18.36
CA MET A 273 9.39 -14.59 -19.72
C MET A 273 10.54 -14.40 -20.71
N ILE A 274 10.64 -15.29 -21.70
CA ILE A 274 11.54 -15.21 -22.88
C ILE A 274 10.70 -15.63 -24.08
N ALA A 275 10.19 -14.65 -24.84
CA ALA A 275 9.25 -14.92 -25.93
C ALA A 275 9.85 -15.73 -27.07
N GLU A 276 11.16 -15.56 -27.38
CA GLU A 276 11.83 -16.32 -28.44
C GLU A 276 11.87 -17.82 -28.17
N SER A 277 11.86 -18.25 -26.92
CA SER A 277 11.93 -19.67 -26.54
C SER A 277 10.62 -20.24 -26.00
N ASP A 278 9.53 -19.49 -26.05
CA ASP A 278 8.22 -19.82 -25.42
C ASP A 278 8.36 -20.19 -23.93
N HIS A 279 9.41 -19.64 -23.29
CA HIS A 279 9.71 -19.97 -21.91
C HIS A 279 9.07 -18.95 -20.96
N MET A 280 8.24 -19.47 -20.06
CA MET A 280 7.68 -18.70 -18.94
C MET A 280 7.92 -19.44 -17.65
N MET A 281 8.40 -18.74 -16.62
CA MET A 281 8.63 -19.31 -15.31
C MET A 281 8.40 -18.29 -14.20
N MET A 282 7.70 -18.71 -13.17
CA MET A 282 7.55 -17.95 -11.94
C MET A 282 7.84 -18.89 -10.76
N GLY A 283 8.87 -18.57 -9.95
CA GLY A 283 9.39 -19.46 -8.91
C GLY A 283 8.31 -19.92 -7.93
N GLY A 284 7.51 -19.00 -7.40
CA GLY A 284 6.44 -19.33 -6.46
C GLY A 284 5.34 -20.23 -7.04
N ILE A 285 5.04 -20.12 -8.34
CA ILE A 285 4.09 -21.04 -9.00
C ILE A 285 4.73 -22.40 -9.22
N ARG A 286 6.00 -22.44 -9.62
CA ARG A 286 6.69 -23.70 -9.93
C ARG A 286 6.66 -24.70 -8.76
N GLU A 287 6.82 -24.21 -7.53
CA GLU A 287 6.79 -25.05 -6.34
C GLU A 287 5.39 -25.60 -6.04
N PHE A 288 4.36 -24.87 -6.45
CA PHE A 288 2.95 -25.22 -6.24
C PHE A 288 2.20 -25.53 -7.54
N GLU A 289 2.91 -25.78 -8.66
CA GLU A 289 2.32 -25.96 -9.99
C GLU A 289 1.17 -26.98 -10.00
N ASN A 290 1.38 -28.14 -9.37
CA ASN A 290 0.34 -29.17 -9.31
C ASN A 290 -0.94 -28.70 -8.59
N LYS A 291 -0.81 -27.87 -7.55
CA LYS A 291 -1.97 -27.31 -6.84
C LYS A 291 -2.71 -26.30 -7.72
N PHE A 292 -1.98 -25.40 -8.40
CA PHE A 292 -2.58 -24.43 -9.31
C PHE A 292 -3.26 -25.09 -10.52
N VAL A 293 -2.60 -26.04 -11.17
CA VAL A 293 -3.14 -26.73 -12.35
C VAL A 293 -4.41 -27.51 -12.02
N ASN A 294 -4.49 -28.08 -10.81
CA ASN A 294 -5.63 -28.88 -10.36
C ASN A 294 -6.58 -28.11 -9.44
N ALA A 295 -6.42 -26.79 -9.31
CA ALA A 295 -7.32 -25.97 -8.50
C ALA A 295 -8.75 -26.07 -9.04
N GLU A 296 -9.71 -26.25 -8.15
CA GLU A 296 -11.13 -26.21 -8.49
C GLU A 296 -11.59 -24.75 -8.64
N ARG A 297 -10.96 -23.83 -7.88
CA ARG A 297 -11.28 -22.41 -7.88
C ARG A 297 -10.08 -21.60 -7.37
N ILE A 298 -9.94 -20.40 -7.88
CA ILE A 298 -9.05 -19.36 -7.36
C ILE A 298 -9.91 -18.27 -6.73
N ILE A 299 -9.60 -17.87 -5.50
CA ILE A 299 -10.25 -16.74 -4.84
C ILE A 299 -9.20 -15.65 -4.64
N ILE A 300 -9.47 -14.47 -5.17
CA ILE A 300 -8.58 -13.30 -5.04
C ILE A 300 -9.14 -12.41 -3.96
N VAL A 301 -8.33 -12.11 -2.92
CA VAL A 301 -8.70 -11.22 -1.83
C VAL A 301 -7.81 -9.98 -1.84
N ALA A 302 -8.39 -8.80 -1.89
CA ALA A 302 -7.66 -7.54 -1.98
C ALA A 302 -8.52 -6.34 -1.54
N CYS A 303 -7.89 -5.15 -1.48
CA CYS A 303 -8.54 -3.87 -1.19
C CYS A 303 -8.20 -2.83 -2.28
N GLY A 304 -9.14 -1.93 -2.59
CA GLY A 304 -8.91 -0.76 -3.46
C GLY A 304 -8.38 -1.12 -4.84
N THR A 305 -7.31 -0.45 -5.26
CA THR A 305 -6.63 -0.66 -6.56
C THR A 305 -6.23 -2.13 -6.79
N SER A 306 -5.76 -2.83 -5.75
CA SER A 306 -5.40 -4.24 -5.84
C SER A 306 -6.63 -5.14 -6.09
N TRP A 307 -7.79 -4.78 -5.58
CA TRP A 307 -9.05 -5.46 -5.87
C TRP A 307 -9.46 -5.27 -7.35
N HIS A 308 -9.27 -4.06 -7.91
CA HIS A 308 -9.49 -3.82 -9.35
C HIS A 308 -8.52 -4.64 -10.23
N ALA A 309 -7.26 -4.77 -9.82
CA ALA A 309 -6.32 -5.67 -10.50
C ALA A 309 -6.76 -7.14 -10.43
N GLY A 310 -7.34 -7.54 -9.30
CA GLY A 310 -7.98 -8.85 -9.12
C GLY A 310 -9.12 -9.09 -10.10
N LEU A 311 -9.99 -8.10 -10.32
CA LEU A 311 -11.07 -8.20 -11.32
C LEU A 311 -10.54 -8.36 -12.76
N VAL A 312 -9.42 -7.73 -13.11
CA VAL A 312 -8.76 -7.99 -14.41
C VAL A 312 -8.26 -9.43 -14.47
N ALA A 313 -7.70 -9.94 -13.37
CA ALA A 313 -7.21 -11.32 -13.31
C ALA A 313 -8.33 -12.36 -13.41
N GLU A 314 -9.52 -12.08 -12.90
CA GLU A 314 -10.71 -12.93 -13.07
C GLU A 314 -10.96 -13.19 -14.56
N TYR A 315 -11.09 -12.14 -15.36
CA TYR A 315 -11.25 -12.28 -16.80
C TYR A 315 -10.08 -13.05 -17.44
N LEU A 316 -8.83 -12.73 -17.08
CA LEU A 316 -7.64 -13.35 -17.67
C LEU A 316 -7.54 -14.85 -17.35
N ILE A 317 -7.72 -15.23 -16.09
CA ILE A 317 -7.57 -16.62 -15.66
C ILE A 317 -8.74 -17.48 -16.16
N GLU A 318 -9.96 -16.95 -16.11
CA GLU A 318 -11.11 -17.67 -16.62
C GLU A 318 -11.04 -17.89 -18.14
N ASP A 319 -10.58 -16.88 -18.88
CA ASP A 319 -10.46 -17.00 -20.34
C ASP A 319 -9.28 -17.89 -20.76
N LEU A 320 -8.09 -17.68 -20.22
CA LEU A 320 -6.87 -18.36 -20.66
C LEU A 320 -6.68 -19.72 -19.99
N ALA A 321 -6.96 -19.84 -18.69
CA ALA A 321 -6.69 -21.04 -17.91
C ALA A 321 -7.93 -21.89 -17.62
N ARG A 322 -9.13 -21.36 -17.84
CA ARG A 322 -10.41 -22.05 -17.62
C ARG A 322 -10.55 -22.56 -16.16
N ILE A 323 -10.10 -21.74 -15.20
CA ILE A 323 -10.27 -21.96 -13.77
C ILE A 323 -11.29 -20.90 -13.29
N PRO A 324 -12.36 -21.29 -12.58
CA PRO A 324 -13.28 -20.33 -11.97
C PRO A 324 -12.55 -19.41 -10.99
N VAL A 325 -12.83 -18.12 -11.06
CA VAL A 325 -12.23 -17.11 -10.18
C VAL A 325 -13.33 -16.34 -9.45
N GLU A 326 -13.13 -16.08 -8.16
CA GLU A 326 -13.94 -15.17 -7.35
C GLU A 326 -13.05 -14.05 -6.84
N VAL A 327 -13.51 -12.79 -6.93
CA VAL A 327 -12.74 -11.63 -6.45
C VAL A 327 -13.51 -10.96 -5.32
N GLU A 328 -12.93 -10.98 -4.13
CA GLU A 328 -13.58 -10.54 -2.90
C GLU A 328 -12.86 -9.33 -2.29
N TYR A 329 -13.62 -8.42 -1.70
CA TYR A 329 -13.03 -7.47 -0.77
C TYR A 329 -12.51 -8.21 0.46
N ALA A 330 -11.25 -8.00 0.80
CA ALA A 330 -10.63 -8.70 1.93
C ALA A 330 -11.36 -8.43 3.26
N SER A 331 -11.88 -7.21 3.47
CA SER A 331 -12.70 -6.83 4.61
C SER A 331 -13.98 -7.65 4.74
N GLU A 332 -14.67 -7.91 3.62
CA GLU A 332 -15.90 -8.70 3.61
C GLU A 332 -15.61 -10.21 3.75
N PHE A 333 -14.58 -10.68 3.05
CA PHE A 333 -14.17 -12.08 3.06
C PHE A 333 -13.89 -12.59 4.47
N ARG A 334 -13.19 -11.81 5.30
CA ARG A 334 -12.81 -12.22 6.67
C ARG A 334 -14.00 -12.43 7.61
N TYR A 335 -15.14 -11.76 7.37
CA TYR A 335 -16.32 -11.84 8.24
C TYR A 335 -17.44 -12.72 7.70
N ARG A 336 -17.45 -13.00 6.41
CA ARG A 336 -18.54 -13.73 5.74
C ARG A 336 -18.55 -15.24 5.97
N ASN A 337 -17.58 -15.82 6.69
CA ASN A 337 -17.40 -17.26 6.86
C ASN A 337 -17.35 -18.03 5.53
N PRO A 338 -16.34 -17.77 4.65
CA PRO A 338 -16.30 -18.33 3.31
C PRO A 338 -16.21 -19.87 3.32
N ILE A 339 -16.80 -20.48 2.29
CA ILE A 339 -16.67 -21.92 2.05
C ILE A 339 -15.35 -22.14 1.31
N LEU A 340 -14.43 -22.86 1.97
CA LEU A 340 -13.09 -23.15 1.44
C LEU A 340 -12.77 -24.61 1.59
N SER A 341 -11.93 -25.12 0.69
CA SER A 341 -11.39 -26.48 0.70
C SER A 341 -9.88 -26.46 0.41
N GLU A 342 -9.21 -27.60 0.58
CA GLU A 342 -7.80 -27.79 0.24
C GLU A 342 -7.52 -27.69 -1.29
N ARG A 343 -8.57 -27.68 -2.12
CA ARG A 343 -8.51 -27.54 -3.58
C ARG A 343 -8.69 -26.11 -4.07
N ASP A 344 -9.02 -25.21 -3.14
CA ASP A 344 -9.09 -23.78 -3.42
C ASP A 344 -7.69 -23.14 -3.25
N ILE A 345 -7.39 -22.17 -4.10
CA ILE A 345 -6.22 -21.31 -3.94
C ILE A 345 -6.72 -19.91 -3.61
N VAL A 346 -6.23 -19.34 -2.52
CA VAL A 346 -6.52 -17.96 -2.14
C VAL A 346 -5.32 -17.09 -2.48
N VAL A 347 -5.51 -16.13 -3.38
CA VAL A 347 -4.48 -15.19 -3.85
C VAL A 347 -4.71 -13.84 -3.17
N ALA A 348 -3.76 -13.39 -2.38
CA ALA A 348 -3.76 -12.04 -1.82
C ALA A 348 -2.97 -11.08 -2.70
N ILE A 349 -3.54 -9.92 -3.01
CA ILE A 349 -2.84 -8.87 -3.75
C ILE A 349 -2.73 -7.64 -2.85
N SER A 350 -1.50 -7.16 -2.63
CA SER A 350 -1.25 -5.95 -1.85
C SER A 350 0.04 -5.27 -2.29
N GLN A 351 -0.02 -3.96 -2.56
CA GLN A 351 1.18 -3.19 -2.89
C GLN A 351 2.17 -3.18 -1.71
N SER A 352 1.71 -2.82 -0.51
CA SER A 352 2.54 -2.75 0.69
C SER A 352 2.84 -4.11 1.31
N GLY A 353 1.98 -5.09 1.09
CA GLY A 353 2.00 -6.37 1.79
C GLY A 353 1.71 -6.27 3.30
N GLU A 354 1.12 -5.14 3.75
CA GLU A 354 0.85 -4.84 5.16
C GLU A 354 -0.64 -4.48 5.40
N THR A 355 -1.52 -4.70 4.43
CA THR A 355 -2.96 -4.39 4.56
C THR A 355 -3.61 -5.33 5.57
N ALA A 356 -4.16 -4.77 6.66
CA ALA A 356 -4.68 -5.56 7.78
C ALA A 356 -5.79 -6.54 7.37
N ASP A 357 -6.80 -6.06 6.63
CA ASP A 357 -7.90 -6.91 6.16
C ASP A 357 -7.41 -8.05 5.26
N THR A 358 -6.44 -7.76 4.37
CA THR A 358 -5.88 -8.77 3.47
C THR A 358 -5.10 -9.83 4.25
N LEU A 359 -4.33 -9.42 5.26
CA LEU A 359 -3.61 -10.36 6.13
C LEU A 359 -4.58 -11.24 6.92
N ALA A 360 -5.61 -10.66 7.53
CA ALA A 360 -6.61 -11.40 8.28
C ALA A 360 -7.43 -12.36 7.39
N ALA A 361 -7.74 -11.97 6.15
CA ALA A 361 -8.39 -12.84 5.17
C ALA A 361 -7.51 -14.06 4.83
N LEU A 362 -6.18 -13.87 4.70
CA LEU A 362 -5.23 -14.97 4.50
C LEU A 362 -5.16 -15.92 5.69
N GLU A 363 -5.08 -15.39 6.92
CA GLU A 363 -5.05 -16.20 8.13
C GLU A 363 -6.32 -17.06 8.26
N LEU A 364 -7.48 -16.48 7.96
CA LEU A 364 -8.74 -17.21 7.90
C LEU A 364 -8.69 -18.32 6.83
N ALA A 365 -8.23 -18.01 5.61
CA ALA A 365 -8.13 -18.99 4.54
C ALA A 365 -7.18 -20.15 4.90
N LYS A 366 -6.04 -19.85 5.49
CA LYS A 366 -5.07 -20.82 5.99
C LYS A 366 -5.65 -21.71 7.06
N SER A 367 -6.40 -21.16 8.01
CA SER A 367 -7.07 -21.92 9.07
C SER A 367 -8.11 -22.92 8.55
N LYS A 368 -8.63 -22.67 7.34
CA LYS A 368 -9.61 -23.54 6.64
C LYS A 368 -8.93 -24.53 5.64
N GLY A 369 -7.60 -24.54 5.56
CA GLY A 369 -6.84 -25.50 4.76
C GLY A 369 -6.60 -25.10 3.30
N ALA A 370 -7.00 -23.90 2.87
CA ALA A 370 -6.71 -23.41 1.52
C ALA A 370 -5.21 -23.17 1.34
N THR A 371 -4.71 -23.32 0.09
CA THR A 371 -3.35 -22.89 -0.27
C THR A 371 -3.36 -21.37 -0.47
N ILE A 372 -2.42 -20.67 0.15
CA ILE A 372 -2.35 -19.21 0.09
C ILE A 372 -1.14 -18.72 -0.71
N PHE A 373 -1.40 -17.80 -1.65
CA PHE A 373 -0.41 -17.21 -2.54
C PHE A 373 -0.44 -15.68 -2.44
N GLY A 374 0.75 -15.05 -2.32
CA GLY A 374 0.86 -13.60 -2.17
C GLY A 374 1.42 -12.91 -3.40
N ILE A 375 0.80 -11.80 -3.83
CA ILE A 375 1.36 -10.88 -4.82
C ILE A 375 1.61 -9.55 -4.13
N CYS A 376 2.88 -9.25 -3.83
CA CYS A 376 3.29 -8.06 -3.08
C CYS A 376 4.37 -7.29 -3.85
N ASN A 377 4.49 -5.98 -3.58
CA ASN A 377 5.62 -5.21 -4.08
C ASN A 377 6.78 -5.14 -3.08
N VAL A 378 6.47 -5.09 -1.78
CA VAL A 378 7.48 -4.97 -0.72
C VAL A 378 7.99 -6.36 -0.32
N VAL A 379 9.29 -6.57 -0.54
CA VAL A 379 9.98 -7.81 -0.15
C VAL A 379 9.99 -7.93 1.38
N GLY A 380 9.71 -9.14 1.89
CA GLY A 380 9.71 -9.42 3.32
C GLY A 380 8.53 -8.81 4.09
N SER A 381 7.49 -8.31 3.42
CA SER A 381 6.26 -7.82 4.06
C SER A 381 5.49 -8.92 4.80
N SER A 382 4.55 -8.52 5.67
CA SER A 382 3.77 -9.44 6.50
C SER A 382 2.98 -10.46 5.66
N ILE A 383 2.31 -10.01 4.58
CA ILE A 383 1.60 -10.90 3.67
C ILE A 383 2.57 -11.86 2.97
N ALA A 384 3.73 -11.36 2.48
CA ALA A 384 4.72 -12.22 1.83
C ALA A 384 5.27 -13.32 2.75
N ARG A 385 5.40 -13.05 4.05
CA ARG A 385 5.84 -14.05 5.05
C ARG A 385 4.73 -15.02 5.47
N ALA A 386 3.46 -14.58 5.43
CA ALA A 386 2.32 -15.40 5.85
C ALA A 386 1.89 -16.42 4.78
N THR A 387 2.21 -16.17 3.52
CA THR A 387 1.79 -17.00 2.38
C THR A 387 2.70 -18.21 2.17
N ASP A 388 2.15 -19.29 1.61
CA ASP A 388 2.88 -20.51 1.32
C ASP A 388 3.84 -20.33 0.13
N ALA A 389 3.45 -19.47 -0.83
CA ALA A 389 4.25 -19.06 -1.98
C ALA A 389 3.79 -17.68 -2.47
N GLY A 390 4.54 -17.07 -3.38
CA GLY A 390 4.16 -15.76 -3.89
C GLY A 390 5.02 -15.26 -5.04
N ALA A 391 4.66 -14.06 -5.51
CA ALA A 391 5.39 -13.31 -6.52
C ALA A 391 5.52 -11.84 -6.08
N TYR A 392 6.70 -11.27 -6.25
CA TYR A 392 6.90 -9.83 -6.10
C TYR A 392 6.66 -9.12 -7.43
N THR A 393 6.06 -7.93 -7.38
CA THR A 393 5.81 -7.13 -8.59
C THR A 393 7.06 -6.40 -9.09
N HIS A 394 8.05 -6.16 -8.22
CA HIS A 394 9.29 -5.42 -8.54
C HIS A 394 9.04 -4.02 -9.15
N ALA A 395 7.91 -3.38 -8.82
CA ALA A 395 7.57 -2.05 -9.33
C ALA A 395 8.43 -0.91 -8.73
N GLY A 396 9.31 -1.24 -7.79
CA GLY A 396 10.03 -0.25 -6.99
C GLY A 396 9.13 0.45 -5.97
N PRO A 397 9.66 1.39 -5.17
CA PRO A 397 8.87 2.14 -4.19
C PRO A 397 7.76 2.93 -4.85
N GLU A 398 6.57 2.93 -4.26
CA GLU A 398 5.44 3.76 -4.62
C GLU A 398 5.03 4.60 -3.41
N ILE A 399 5.26 5.92 -3.48
CA ILE A 399 5.15 6.87 -2.37
C ILE A 399 3.83 7.64 -2.42
N GLY A 400 3.37 8.01 -3.62
CA GLY A 400 2.06 8.63 -3.80
C GLY A 400 0.97 7.79 -3.14
N VAL A 401 0.09 8.41 -2.33
CA VAL A 401 -0.95 7.67 -1.58
C VAL A 401 -1.89 6.94 -2.54
N ALA A 402 -2.35 7.61 -3.59
CA ALA A 402 -3.13 6.98 -4.65
C ALA A 402 -2.22 6.12 -5.54
N SER A 403 -2.46 4.82 -5.59
CA SER A 403 -1.64 3.88 -6.37
C SER A 403 -1.80 4.07 -7.87
N THR A 404 -0.70 3.96 -8.60
CA THR A 404 -0.62 4.08 -10.07
C THR A 404 0.15 2.91 -10.69
N LYS A 405 1.48 2.90 -10.59
CA LYS A 405 2.33 1.84 -11.13
C LYS A 405 2.12 0.48 -10.45
N ALA A 406 1.64 0.47 -9.21
CA ALA A 406 1.29 -0.79 -8.54
C ALA A 406 0.18 -1.53 -9.28
N PHE A 407 -0.83 -0.82 -9.82
CA PHE A 407 -1.90 -1.44 -10.61
C PHE A 407 -1.34 -2.14 -11.85
N THR A 408 -0.58 -1.44 -12.69
CA THR A 408 -0.02 -2.01 -13.92
C THR A 408 0.98 -3.15 -13.65
N ALA A 409 1.78 -3.03 -12.60
CA ALA A 409 2.69 -4.09 -12.18
C ALA A 409 1.95 -5.34 -11.68
N GLN A 410 0.87 -5.17 -10.91
CA GLN A 410 0.01 -6.27 -10.46
C GLN A 410 -0.69 -6.94 -11.64
N VAL A 411 -1.28 -6.18 -12.56
CA VAL A 411 -1.90 -6.72 -13.78
C VAL A 411 -0.88 -7.46 -14.64
N THR A 412 0.35 -6.96 -14.76
CA THR A 412 1.44 -7.65 -15.48
C THR A 412 1.74 -9.02 -14.86
N VAL A 413 1.91 -9.09 -13.55
CA VAL A 413 2.17 -10.37 -12.84
C VAL A 413 0.99 -11.32 -12.99
N LEU A 414 -0.23 -10.82 -12.89
CA LEU A 414 -1.45 -11.61 -13.05
C LEU A 414 -1.63 -12.13 -14.49
N SER A 415 -1.26 -11.33 -15.49
CA SER A 415 -1.22 -11.76 -16.90
C SER A 415 -0.23 -12.91 -17.11
N LEU A 416 0.96 -12.81 -16.52
CA LEU A 416 1.95 -13.90 -16.55
C LEU A 416 1.41 -15.18 -15.88
N ILE A 417 0.75 -15.06 -14.73
CA ILE A 417 0.13 -16.19 -14.02
C ILE A 417 -0.94 -16.83 -14.91
N ALA A 418 -1.84 -16.06 -15.49
CA ALA A 418 -2.91 -16.58 -16.35
C ALA A 418 -2.34 -17.32 -17.58
N MET A 419 -1.32 -16.77 -18.22
CA MET A 419 -0.63 -17.41 -19.36
C MET A 419 0.08 -18.70 -18.95
N ILE A 420 0.81 -18.73 -17.82
CA ILE A 420 1.47 -19.92 -17.29
C ILE A 420 0.42 -21.01 -17.02
N LEU A 421 -0.66 -20.68 -16.31
CA LEU A 421 -1.70 -21.65 -15.97
C LEU A 421 -2.42 -22.18 -17.21
N GLY A 422 -2.77 -21.31 -18.16
CA GLY A 422 -3.38 -21.71 -19.42
C GLY A 422 -2.51 -22.64 -20.23
N SER A 423 -1.22 -22.34 -20.33
CA SER A 423 -0.24 -23.20 -21.00
C SER A 423 -0.11 -24.58 -20.31
N LYS A 424 0.01 -24.61 -18.98
CA LYS A 424 0.17 -25.84 -18.18
C LYS A 424 -1.06 -26.72 -18.18
N ARG A 425 -2.25 -26.14 -18.23
CA ARG A 425 -3.53 -26.85 -18.35
C ARG A 425 -3.83 -27.30 -19.78
N GLY A 426 -3.08 -26.79 -20.77
CA GLY A 426 -3.35 -27.05 -22.19
C GLY A 426 -4.61 -26.37 -22.72
N THR A 427 -5.10 -25.35 -22.02
CA THR A 427 -6.26 -24.55 -22.44
C THR A 427 -5.87 -23.37 -23.33
N LEU A 428 -4.59 -22.96 -23.28
CA LEU A 428 -4.00 -21.91 -24.11
C LEU A 428 -3.05 -22.56 -25.13
N GLU A 429 -3.39 -22.43 -26.42
CA GLU A 429 -2.56 -22.95 -27.50
C GLU A 429 -1.20 -22.25 -27.56
N THR A 430 -0.14 -22.98 -27.89
CA THR A 430 1.24 -22.46 -27.94
C THR A 430 1.37 -21.25 -28.87
N THR A 431 0.68 -21.25 -30.01
CA THR A 431 0.69 -20.11 -30.95
C THR A 431 0.12 -18.86 -30.33
N LYS A 432 -1.04 -18.97 -29.62
CA LYS A 432 -1.67 -17.85 -28.93
C LYS A 432 -0.82 -17.39 -27.73
N LEU A 433 -0.23 -18.33 -26.98
CA LEU A 433 0.70 -18.02 -25.91
C LEU A 433 1.85 -17.14 -26.41
N ARG A 434 2.54 -17.56 -27.50
CA ARG A 434 3.63 -16.79 -28.10
C ARG A 434 3.18 -15.39 -28.53
N GLN A 435 2.02 -15.27 -29.15
CA GLN A 435 1.46 -13.98 -29.54
C GLN A 435 1.25 -13.06 -28.32
N LEU A 436 0.69 -13.59 -27.22
CA LEU A 436 0.49 -12.82 -26.00
C LEU A 436 1.82 -12.44 -25.33
N MET A 437 2.83 -13.32 -25.38
CA MET A 437 4.17 -13.02 -24.84
C MET A 437 4.83 -11.87 -25.61
N VAL A 438 4.86 -11.94 -26.93
CA VAL A 438 5.41 -10.87 -27.80
C VAL A 438 4.65 -9.56 -27.60
N GLU A 439 3.32 -9.65 -27.48
CA GLU A 439 2.50 -8.51 -27.24
C GLU A 439 2.78 -7.86 -25.86
N LEU A 440 2.93 -8.67 -24.81
CA LEU A 440 3.27 -8.19 -23.47
C LEU A 440 4.67 -7.55 -23.43
N GLU A 441 5.66 -8.08 -24.17
CA GLU A 441 6.98 -7.45 -24.31
C GLU A 441 6.90 -6.07 -24.97
N SER A 442 5.92 -5.82 -25.83
CA SER A 442 5.71 -4.54 -26.50
C SER A 442 5.00 -3.48 -25.63
N ILE A 443 4.35 -3.90 -24.54
CA ILE A 443 3.55 -3.02 -23.68
C ILE A 443 4.34 -1.83 -23.13
N PRO A 444 5.57 -1.97 -22.61
CA PRO A 444 6.33 -0.81 -22.13
C PRO A 444 6.44 0.31 -23.15
N ALA A 445 6.81 0.00 -24.40
CA ALA A 445 6.91 1.00 -25.48
C ALA A 445 5.54 1.60 -25.86
N LYS A 446 4.47 0.83 -25.79
CA LYS A 446 3.10 1.33 -26.01
C LYS A 446 2.65 2.25 -24.88
N VAL A 447 3.04 1.97 -23.64
CA VAL A 447 2.79 2.85 -22.49
C VAL A 447 3.56 4.17 -22.63
N GLU A 448 4.82 4.14 -23.12
CA GLU A 448 5.57 5.37 -23.44
C GLU A 448 4.79 6.25 -24.44
N LYS A 449 4.25 5.67 -25.52
CA LYS A 449 3.40 6.41 -26.46
C LYS A 449 2.12 6.96 -25.83
N ALA A 450 1.48 6.19 -24.95
CA ALA A 450 0.29 6.66 -24.23
C ALA A 450 0.62 7.84 -23.29
N LEU A 451 1.82 7.88 -22.73
CA LEU A 451 2.31 8.99 -21.90
C LEU A 451 2.59 10.27 -22.71
N GLU A 452 2.91 10.18 -24.01
CA GLU A 452 3.04 11.33 -24.90
C GLU A 452 1.74 12.13 -25.05
N LEU A 453 0.60 11.54 -24.73
CA LEU A 453 -0.70 12.21 -24.72
C LEU A 453 -0.89 13.18 -23.55
N ASN A 454 0.10 13.30 -22.66
CA ASN A 454 0.04 14.13 -21.45
C ASN A 454 -0.49 15.55 -21.71
N ASP A 455 0.03 16.25 -22.71
CA ASP A 455 -0.34 17.64 -23.00
C ASP A 455 -1.79 17.76 -23.54
N GLN A 456 -2.23 16.78 -24.32
CA GLN A 456 -3.64 16.69 -24.75
C GLN A 456 -4.56 16.49 -23.54
N ILE A 457 -4.16 15.61 -22.62
CA ILE A 457 -4.96 15.32 -21.41
C ILE A 457 -5.00 16.53 -20.48
N VAL A 458 -3.93 17.34 -20.40
CA VAL A 458 -3.95 18.64 -19.70
C VAL A 458 -5.06 19.54 -20.25
N GLN A 459 -5.17 19.66 -21.58
CA GLN A 459 -6.21 20.49 -22.21
C GLN A 459 -7.63 19.99 -21.95
N ILE A 460 -7.82 18.67 -21.94
CA ILE A 460 -9.11 18.06 -21.58
C ILE A 460 -9.40 18.33 -20.10
N SER A 461 -8.42 18.13 -19.21
CA SER A 461 -8.56 18.33 -17.76
C SER A 461 -9.00 19.75 -17.41
N GLU A 462 -8.47 20.77 -18.11
CA GLU A 462 -8.85 22.17 -17.90
C GLU A 462 -10.35 22.42 -18.10
N GLN A 463 -11.00 21.70 -19.02
CA GLN A 463 -12.43 21.87 -19.31
C GLN A 463 -13.33 21.20 -18.25
N TYR A 464 -12.80 20.24 -17.49
CA TYR A 464 -13.59 19.44 -16.55
C TYR A 464 -13.16 19.58 -15.09
N LYS A 465 -12.15 20.39 -14.79
CA LYS A 465 -11.65 20.57 -13.42
C LYS A 465 -12.70 21.02 -12.40
N ASP A 466 -13.73 21.74 -12.87
CA ASP A 466 -14.81 22.27 -12.02
C ASP A 466 -16.04 21.34 -11.96
N ALA A 467 -16.02 20.19 -12.64
CA ALA A 467 -17.10 19.22 -12.56
C ALA A 467 -17.22 18.68 -11.12
N THR A 468 -18.45 18.37 -10.72
CA THR A 468 -18.74 17.83 -9.38
C THR A 468 -18.89 16.33 -9.37
N ASN A 469 -19.22 15.75 -10.53
CA ASN A 469 -19.45 14.31 -10.70
C ASN A 469 -18.83 13.83 -12.01
N PHE A 470 -18.45 12.55 -12.05
CA PHE A 470 -17.99 11.86 -13.25
C PHE A 470 -18.55 10.44 -13.29
N LEU A 471 -18.87 9.97 -14.49
CA LEU A 471 -19.21 8.59 -14.74
C LEU A 471 -18.13 7.94 -15.61
N TYR A 472 -17.69 6.74 -15.23
CA TYR A 472 -16.73 5.95 -15.98
C TYR A 472 -17.39 4.68 -16.49
N LEU A 473 -17.29 4.39 -17.78
CA LEU A 473 -17.93 3.24 -18.42
C LEU A 473 -16.90 2.36 -19.12
N GLY A 474 -16.95 1.06 -18.86
CA GLY A 474 -16.14 0.05 -19.52
C GLY A 474 -16.92 -1.25 -19.72
N ARG A 475 -16.41 -2.14 -20.57
CA ARG A 475 -16.94 -3.50 -20.76
C ARG A 475 -15.81 -4.52 -20.73
N GLY A 476 -16.12 -5.77 -20.34
CA GLY A 476 -15.12 -6.83 -20.25
C GLY A 476 -13.89 -6.38 -19.47
N TYR A 477 -12.69 -6.57 -20.01
CA TYR A 477 -11.42 -6.16 -19.41
C TYR A 477 -11.34 -4.68 -19.06
N ASN A 478 -12.12 -3.82 -19.72
CA ASN A 478 -12.13 -2.37 -19.48
C ASN A 478 -13.09 -1.95 -18.35
N PHE A 479 -13.95 -2.83 -17.84
CA PHE A 479 -14.80 -2.49 -16.69
C PHE A 479 -13.96 -2.27 -15.40
N PRO A 480 -13.05 -3.17 -15.00
CA PRO A 480 -12.16 -2.91 -13.88
C PRO A 480 -11.31 -1.64 -14.04
N VAL A 481 -10.92 -1.30 -15.26
CA VAL A 481 -10.19 -0.06 -15.56
C VAL A 481 -11.06 1.18 -15.36
N ALA A 482 -12.34 1.12 -15.71
CA ALA A 482 -13.31 2.19 -15.42
C ALA A 482 -13.46 2.42 -13.91
N LEU A 483 -13.52 1.34 -13.12
CA LEU A 483 -13.51 1.42 -11.66
C LEU A 483 -12.25 2.08 -11.12
N GLU A 484 -11.08 1.69 -11.66
CA GLU A 484 -9.79 2.24 -11.25
C GLU A 484 -9.66 3.73 -11.60
N GLY A 485 -10.08 4.15 -12.81
CA GLY A 485 -10.10 5.55 -13.20
C GLY A 485 -11.00 6.40 -12.30
N ALA A 486 -12.20 5.91 -12.00
CA ALA A 486 -13.12 6.55 -11.06
C ALA A 486 -12.53 6.64 -9.64
N LEU A 487 -11.86 5.59 -9.18
CA LEU A 487 -11.17 5.58 -7.88
C LEU A 487 -10.08 6.66 -7.85
N LYS A 488 -9.20 6.72 -8.85
CA LYS A 488 -8.13 7.73 -8.92
C LYS A 488 -8.70 9.15 -8.86
N LEU A 489 -9.73 9.45 -9.64
CA LEU A 489 -10.31 10.79 -9.65
C LEU A 489 -10.88 11.18 -8.28
N LYS A 490 -11.66 10.30 -7.63
CA LYS A 490 -12.27 10.62 -6.33
C LYS A 490 -11.24 10.76 -5.21
N GLU A 491 -10.17 9.94 -5.21
CA GLU A 491 -9.14 9.95 -4.18
C GLU A 491 -8.38 11.28 -4.11
N ILE A 492 -8.01 11.83 -5.26
CA ILE A 492 -7.07 12.96 -5.32
C ILE A 492 -7.71 14.30 -5.64
N SER A 493 -8.86 14.33 -6.32
CA SER A 493 -9.56 15.57 -6.70
C SER A 493 -10.79 15.88 -5.83
N TYR A 494 -11.28 14.90 -5.07
CA TYR A 494 -12.50 14.95 -4.27
C TYR A 494 -13.78 15.15 -5.10
N ILE A 495 -13.72 14.90 -6.41
CA ILE A 495 -14.88 14.83 -7.29
C ILE A 495 -15.54 13.47 -7.07
N HIS A 496 -16.88 13.45 -6.95
CA HIS A 496 -17.59 12.18 -6.91
C HIS A 496 -17.50 11.48 -8.27
N ALA A 497 -16.92 10.29 -8.30
CA ALA A 497 -16.73 9.53 -9.53
C ALA A 497 -17.09 8.06 -9.32
N GLU A 498 -17.83 7.46 -10.26
CA GLU A 498 -18.25 6.06 -10.21
C GLU A 498 -17.96 5.36 -11.53
N GLY A 499 -17.53 4.09 -11.41
CA GLY A 499 -17.33 3.20 -12.55
C GLY A 499 -18.47 2.18 -12.66
N TYR A 500 -18.92 1.92 -13.88
CA TYR A 500 -19.96 0.92 -14.14
C TYR A 500 -19.64 0.06 -15.37
N PRO A 501 -20.10 -1.20 -15.39
CA PRO A 501 -20.22 -1.92 -16.66
C PRO A 501 -21.14 -1.11 -17.57
N ALA A 502 -20.71 -0.80 -18.78
CA ALA A 502 -21.44 0.16 -19.62
C ALA A 502 -22.89 -0.26 -19.91
N ALA A 503 -23.18 -1.56 -19.93
CA ALA A 503 -24.54 -2.06 -20.07
C ALA A 503 -25.44 -1.75 -18.87
N GLU A 504 -24.85 -1.82 -17.65
CA GLU A 504 -25.57 -1.58 -16.39
C GLU A 504 -25.97 -0.12 -16.19
N MET A 505 -25.37 0.79 -16.97
CA MET A 505 -25.79 2.19 -16.99
C MET A 505 -27.31 2.33 -17.16
N LYS A 506 -27.94 1.45 -17.95
CA LYS A 506 -29.39 1.47 -18.25
C LYS A 506 -30.27 1.15 -17.04
N HIS A 507 -29.70 0.50 -16.02
CA HIS A 507 -30.42 0.00 -14.84
C HIS A 507 -30.35 0.96 -13.64
N GLY A 508 -30.14 2.26 -13.91
CA GLY A 508 -30.14 3.30 -12.87
C GLY A 508 -29.26 4.48 -13.21
N PRO A 509 -27.94 4.32 -13.38
CA PRO A 509 -26.99 5.43 -13.55
C PRO A 509 -27.29 6.37 -14.72
N ILE A 510 -27.95 5.90 -15.76
CA ILE A 510 -28.39 6.71 -16.92
C ILE A 510 -29.28 7.90 -16.52
N ALA A 511 -29.97 7.81 -15.38
CA ALA A 511 -30.79 8.90 -14.84
C ALA A 511 -29.96 10.12 -14.42
N LEU A 512 -28.66 9.96 -14.18
CA LEU A 512 -27.74 11.02 -13.79
C LEU A 512 -27.15 11.78 -14.97
N ILE A 513 -27.33 11.26 -16.20
CA ILE A 513 -26.68 11.81 -17.39
C ILE A 513 -27.44 13.05 -17.88
N ASP A 514 -26.74 14.17 -17.90
CA ASP A 514 -27.15 15.44 -18.46
C ASP A 514 -25.95 16.15 -19.11
N GLN A 515 -26.14 17.39 -19.54
CA GLN A 515 -25.09 18.21 -20.18
C GLN A 515 -23.95 18.62 -19.25
N HIS A 516 -24.08 18.41 -17.94
CA HIS A 516 -23.09 18.77 -16.92
C HIS A 516 -22.34 17.56 -16.36
N MET A 517 -22.76 16.34 -16.73
CA MET A 517 -22.16 15.08 -16.32
C MET A 517 -21.11 14.64 -17.37
N PRO A 518 -19.80 14.76 -17.09
CA PRO A 518 -18.78 14.12 -17.93
C PRO A 518 -18.86 12.60 -17.81
N VAL A 519 -18.79 11.92 -18.95
CA VAL A 519 -18.79 10.47 -19.03
C VAL A 519 -17.50 10.03 -19.73
N VAL A 520 -16.63 9.38 -19.01
CA VAL A 520 -15.42 8.75 -19.55
C VAL A 520 -15.80 7.35 -20.04
N VAL A 521 -15.56 7.05 -21.31
CA VAL A 521 -15.88 5.76 -21.91
C VAL A 521 -14.61 5.13 -22.43
N ILE A 522 -14.30 3.93 -21.95
CA ILE A 522 -13.17 3.13 -22.47
C ILE A 522 -13.74 2.25 -23.59
N ALA A 523 -13.39 2.59 -24.82
CA ALA A 523 -14.02 2.07 -26.04
C ALA A 523 -12.96 1.59 -27.05
N THR A 524 -12.12 0.67 -26.62
CA THR A 524 -11.07 0.07 -27.43
C THR A 524 -11.67 -0.96 -28.42
N LYS A 525 -10.94 -1.23 -29.51
CA LYS A 525 -11.34 -2.26 -30.49
C LYS A 525 -11.13 -3.65 -29.90
N ASP A 526 -12.17 -4.17 -29.26
CA ASP A 526 -12.24 -5.47 -28.66
C ASP A 526 -13.53 -6.21 -29.05
N SER A 527 -13.76 -7.38 -28.48
CA SER A 527 -14.94 -8.21 -28.73
C SER A 527 -16.27 -7.52 -28.36
N SER A 528 -16.23 -6.46 -27.55
CA SER A 528 -17.40 -5.70 -27.07
C SER A 528 -17.63 -4.36 -27.79
N TYR A 529 -16.77 -3.99 -28.75
CA TYR A 529 -16.74 -2.68 -29.39
C TYR A 529 -18.08 -2.16 -29.87
N GLU A 530 -18.85 -2.95 -30.68
CA GLU A 530 -20.15 -2.55 -31.21
C GLU A 530 -21.17 -2.25 -30.09
N LYS A 531 -21.04 -2.92 -28.96
CA LYS A 531 -21.92 -2.71 -27.82
C LYS A 531 -21.57 -1.43 -27.08
N ILE A 532 -20.29 -1.08 -26.97
CA ILE A 532 -19.83 0.17 -26.33
C ILE A 532 -20.22 1.37 -27.20
N VAL A 533 -20.13 1.26 -28.55
CA VAL A 533 -20.65 2.28 -29.50
C VAL A 533 -22.13 2.58 -29.24
N SER A 534 -22.96 1.54 -29.08
CA SER A 534 -24.37 1.71 -28.73
C SER A 534 -24.56 2.43 -27.38
N ASN A 535 -23.74 2.11 -26.37
CA ASN A 535 -23.83 2.81 -25.09
C ASN A 535 -23.42 4.30 -25.21
N ILE A 536 -22.43 4.63 -26.04
CA ILE A 536 -22.05 6.01 -26.35
C ILE A 536 -23.22 6.78 -26.96
N GLN A 537 -23.93 6.19 -27.91
CA GLN A 537 -25.12 6.80 -28.52
C GLN A 537 -26.23 7.08 -27.50
N GLU A 538 -26.41 6.20 -26.53
CA GLU A 538 -27.40 6.38 -25.45
C GLU A 538 -27.02 7.54 -24.50
N VAL A 539 -25.74 7.72 -24.20
CA VAL A 539 -25.22 8.87 -23.46
C VAL A 539 -25.43 10.17 -24.23
N LYS A 540 -25.07 10.18 -25.53
CA LYS A 540 -25.24 11.37 -26.40
C LYS A 540 -26.71 11.77 -26.56
N ALA A 541 -27.63 10.81 -26.68
CA ALA A 541 -29.06 11.09 -26.74
C ALA A 541 -29.58 11.88 -25.53
N ARG A 542 -28.87 11.84 -24.41
CA ARG A 542 -29.17 12.57 -23.16
C ARG A 542 -28.28 13.80 -22.94
N LYS A 543 -27.56 14.21 -23.98
CA LYS A 543 -26.65 15.36 -23.99
C LYS A 543 -25.43 15.18 -23.05
N GLY A 544 -25.09 13.95 -22.64
CA GLY A 544 -23.89 13.66 -21.86
C GLY A 544 -22.64 14.08 -22.63
N ARG A 545 -21.64 14.59 -21.91
CA ARG A 545 -20.33 14.99 -22.46
C ARG A 545 -19.36 13.82 -22.39
N ILE A 546 -18.87 13.38 -23.53
CA ILE A 546 -18.10 12.14 -23.64
C ILE A 546 -16.62 12.41 -23.82
N ILE A 547 -15.81 11.82 -22.94
CA ILE A 547 -14.36 11.66 -23.09
C ILE A 547 -14.11 10.19 -23.43
N ALA A 548 -13.76 9.89 -24.67
CA ALA A 548 -13.58 8.52 -25.13
C ALA A 548 -12.09 8.16 -25.19
N VAL A 549 -11.71 7.03 -24.54
CA VAL A 549 -10.41 6.38 -24.75
C VAL A 549 -10.60 5.30 -25.79
N VAL A 550 -9.97 5.44 -26.95
CA VAL A 550 -10.16 4.58 -28.12
C VAL A 550 -8.84 4.01 -28.62
N THR A 551 -8.91 2.95 -29.40
CA THR A 551 -7.73 2.43 -30.12
C THR A 551 -7.35 3.40 -31.27
N GLU A 552 -6.08 3.64 -31.45
CA GLU A 552 -5.51 4.46 -32.52
C GLU A 552 -6.14 4.12 -33.89
N GLY A 553 -6.50 5.17 -34.64
CA GLY A 553 -7.15 5.04 -35.95
C GLY A 553 -8.63 4.62 -35.90
N ASP A 554 -9.29 4.78 -34.78
CA ASP A 554 -10.76 4.67 -34.72
C ASP A 554 -11.42 5.84 -35.48
N THR A 555 -12.40 5.55 -36.34
CA THR A 555 -13.10 6.57 -37.13
C THR A 555 -14.57 6.70 -36.72
N THR A 556 -15.09 5.80 -35.93
CA THR A 556 -16.52 5.74 -35.57
C THR A 556 -16.82 6.57 -34.33
N ILE A 557 -16.07 6.33 -33.23
CA ILE A 557 -16.29 7.00 -31.93
C ILE A 557 -15.92 8.47 -31.97
N PRO A 558 -14.83 8.90 -32.64
CA PRO A 558 -14.50 10.32 -32.77
C PRO A 558 -15.59 11.21 -33.32
N ALA A 559 -16.45 10.67 -34.15
CA ALA A 559 -17.63 11.41 -34.69
C ALA A 559 -18.73 11.68 -33.64
N MET A 560 -18.69 10.99 -32.50
CA MET A 560 -19.72 11.03 -31.46
C MET A 560 -19.22 11.61 -30.12
N ALA A 561 -17.93 11.52 -29.85
CA ALA A 561 -17.35 11.98 -28.61
C ALA A 561 -17.02 13.49 -28.63
N ASP A 562 -17.02 14.12 -27.45
CA ASP A 562 -16.60 15.52 -27.29
C ASP A 562 -15.07 15.62 -27.23
N HIS A 563 -14.42 14.60 -26.63
CA HIS A 563 -12.96 14.45 -26.61
C HIS A 563 -12.58 12.99 -26.86
N VAL A 564 -11.49 12.80 -27.57
CA VAL A 564 -10.96 11.48 -27.93
C VAL A 564 -9.50 11.39 -27.49
N ILE A 565 -9.15 10.31 -26.84
CA ILE A 565 -7.80 9.96 -26.42
C ILE A 565 -7.46 8.64 -27.11
N GLU A 566 -6.57 8.68 -28.09
CA GLU A 566 -6.18 7.51 -28.87
C GLU A 566 -4.99 6.80 -28.23
N ILE A 567 -5.16 5.52 -27.86
CA ILE A 567 -4.08 4.68 -27.33
C ILE A 567 -3.64 3.65 -28.36
N PRO A 568 -2.37 3.19 -28.31
CA PRO A 568 -1.88 2.16 -29.23
C PRO A 568 -2.73 0.89 -29.22
N GLU A 569 -2.83 0.23 -30.36
CA GLU A 569 -3.51 -1.07 -30.48
C GLU A 569 -2.77 -2.14 -29.69
N THR A 570 -3.50 -3.01 -28.97
CA THR A 570 -2.99 -4.17 -28.26
C THR A 570 -4.03 -5.28 -28.17
N SER A 571 -3.64 -6.49 -27.73
CA SER A 571 -4.56 -7.57 -27.42
C SER A 571 -5.56 -7.15 -26.33
N GLU A 572 -6.84 -7.54 -26.47
CA GLU A 572 -7.87 -7.23 -25.47
C GLU A 572 -7.49 -7.69 -24.05
N HIS A 573 -6.72 -8.80 -23.93
CA HIS A 573 -6.20 -9.32 -22.65
C HIS A 573 -5.22 -8.37 -21.95
N LEU A 574 -4.52 -7.52 -22.70
CA LEU A 574 -3.48 -6.62 -22.19
C LEU A 574 -3.90 -5.14 -22.22
N VAL A 575 -5.08 -4.85 -22.78
CA VAL A 575 -5.59 -3.49 -22.90
C VAL A 575 -5.69 -2.74 -21.56
N PRO A 576 -5.97 -3.39 -20.40
CA PRO A 576 -5.96 -2.72 -19.10
C PRO A 576 -4.65 -2.02 -18.76
N LEU A 577 -3.49 -2.53 -19.25
CA LEU A 577 -2.17 -1.93 -19.05
C LEU A 577 -1.99 -0.60 -19.78
N LEU A 578 -2.74 -0.38 -20.87
CA LEU A 578 -2.67 0.86 -21.66
C LEU A 578 -3.83 1.82 -21.33
N SER A 579 -5.05 1.29 -21.24
CA SER A 579 -6.25 2.13 -21.09
C SER A 579 -6.32 2.84 -19.73
N VAL A 580 -5.61 2.36 -18.71
CA VAL A 580 -5.53 3.01 -17.40
C VAL A 580 -4.66 4.28 -17.43
N ILE A 581 -3.65 4.36 -18.30
CA ILE A 581 -2.68 5.46 -18.34
C ILE A 581 -3.34 6.84 -18.53
N PRO A 582 -4.17 7.06 -19.58
CA PRO A 582 -4.84 8.35 -19.74
C PRO A 582 -5.81 8.69 -18.59
N LEU A 583 -6.38 7.70 -17.91
CA LEU A 583 -7.28 7.93 -16.78
C LEU A 583 -6.50 8.41 -15.54
N GLN A 584 -5.31 7.88 -15.31
CA GLN A 584 -4.42 8.33 -14.25
C GLN A 584 -3.96 9.77 -14.50
N LEU A 585 -3.54 10.11 -15.74
CA LEU A 585 -3.15 11.46 -16.12
C LEU A 585 -4.30 12.44 -16.01
N LEU A 586 -5.51 12.08 -16.47
CA LEU A 586 -6.71 12.91 -16.36
C LEU A 586 -7.02 13.24 -14.89
N SER A 587 -7.00 12.23 -14.03
CA SER A 587 -7.25 12.40 -12.61
C SER A 587 -6.19 13.29 -11.94
N TYR A 588 -4.91 13.06 -12.27
CA TYR A 588 -3.79 13.85 -11.76
C TYR A 588 -3.91 15.34 -12.15
N HIS A 589 -4.11 15.65 -13.44
CA HIS A 589 -4.18 17.04 -13.90
C HIS A 589 -5.41 17.77 -13.36
N ILE A 590 -6.57 17.14 -13.32
CA ILE A 590 -7.77 17.71 -12.69
C ILE A 590 -7.47 18.05 -11.23
N ALA A 591 -6.87 17.15 -10.46
CA ALA A 591 -6.57 17.37 -9.05
C ALA A 591 -5.56 18.51 -8.83
N VAL A 592 -4.48 18.56 -9.63
CA VAL A 592 -3.49 19.65 -9.56
C VAL A 592 -4.13 21.01 -9.88
N MET A 593 -4.95 21.10 -10.93
CA MET A 593 -5.66 22.33 -11.31
C MET A 593 -6.65 22.79 -10.24
N ARG A 594 -7.18 21.87 -9.44
CA ARG A 594 -8.04 22.16 -8.27
C ARG A 594 -7.24 22.56 -7.03
N GLY A 595 -5.91 22.56 -7.09
CA GLY A 595 -5.04 22.86 -5.95
C GLY A 595 -5.02 21.76 -4.89
N CYS A 596 -5.37 20.52 -5.25
CA CYS A 596 -5.35 19.37 -4.35
C CYS A 596 -3.92 18.84 -4.16
N ASN A 597 -3.62 18.30 -2.98
CA ASN A 597 -2.38 17.57 -2.74
C ASN A 597 -2.52 16.13 -3.29
N VAL A 598 -1.92 15.87 -4.44
CA VAL A 598 -2.04 14.57 -5.14
C VAL A 598 -1.19 13.47 -4.52
N ASP A 599 -0.08 13.82 -3.85
CA ASP A 599 0.78 12.84 -3.18
C ASP A 599 0.21 12.42 -1.82
N GLN A 600 -0.47 13.32 -1.14
CA GLN A 600 -1.04 13.14 0.21
C GLN A 600 -2.47 13.71 0.25
N PRO A 601 -3.44 13.08 -0.41
CA PRO A 601 -4.82 13.54 -0.39
C PRO A 601 -5.40 13.38 1.02
N ARG A 602 -6.29 14.32 1.39
CA ARG A 602 -6.90 14.33 2.72
C ARG A 602 -7.65 13.01 3.02
N ASN A 603 -7.64 12.60 4.28
CA ASN A 603 -8.36 11.42 4.78
C ASN A 603 -7.94 10.08 4.16
N LEU A 604 -6.78 10.01 3.51
CA LEU A 604 -6.24 8.78 2.93
C LEU A 604 -4.82 8.53 3.43
N ALA A 605 -4.51 7.27 3.63
CA ALA A 605 -3.17 6.77 3.91
C ALA A 605 -2.75 5.74 2.87
N LYS A 606 -1.46 5.63 2.57
CA LYS A 606 -0.92 4.72 1.54
C LYS A 606 -1.28 3.25 1.79
N SER A 607 -1.37 2.85 3.05
CA SER A 607 -1.71 1.47 3.43
C SER A 607 -2.45 1.47 4.76
N VAL A 608 -3.51 0.70 4.88
CA VAL A 608 -4.32 0.54 6.10
C VAL A 608 -3.85 -0.72 6.82
N THR A 609 -3.14 -0.53 7.95
CA THR A 609 -2.56 -1.65 8.75
C THR A 609 -3.28 -1.89 10.07
N VAL A 610 -4.35 -1.16 10.30
CA VAL A 610 -5.24 -1.31 11.46
C VAL A 610 -6.67 -1.27 10.97
N GLU A 611 -7.55 -1.91 11.69
CA GLU A 611 -8.99 -1.92 11.45
C GLU A 611 -9.67 -0.81 12.25
#